data_4e85c28dfd5bedf408b826b9b28285e5
#
_entry.id   4e85c28dfd5bedf408b826b9b28285e5
#
_cell.length_a   1.000
_cell.length_b   1.000
_cell.length_c   1.000
_cell.angle_alpha   90.00
_cell.angle_beta   90.00
_cell.angle_gamma   90.00
#
_symmetry.space_group_name_H-M   'P 1'
#
loop_
_entity.id
_entity.type
_entity.pdbx_description
1 polymer ?
#
loop_
_entity_poly.entity_id
_entity_poly.type
_entity_poly.pdbx_seq_one_letter_code
_entity_poly.pdbx_strand_id
1 'polypeptide(L)'
;MNFNSFRKEISSNNVSVKELVIDIFAKIDQKDTEINSYICTTKNIARAQAENIDKLIQNNEKLPLLAGMPIAIKDNICTKGVATTCASKMLKSFVAPYESTASSKLWSSGAICLGKTNLDEFAMGSSTETSVSLGY
;
A
#
# COMPACT_ATOMS: atom_id res chain seq x y z
N MET A 1 3.13 16.07 -7.30
CA MET A 1 4.37 15.38 -7.74
C MET A 1 3.98 14.33 -8.77
N ASN A 2 4.61 14.27 -9.93
CA ASN A 2 4.37 13.21 -10.91
C ASN A 2 5.43 12.09 -10.76
N PHE A 3 5.19 10.94 -11.39
CA PHE A 3 6.08 9.78 -11.28
C PHE A 3 7.54 10.07 -11.63
N ASN A 4 7.79 10.85 -12.67
CA ASN A 4 9.15 11.15 -13.13
C ASN A 4 9.90 12.08 -12.17
N SER A 5 9.21 13.07 -11.58
CA SER A 5 9.81 13.95 -10.57
C SER A 5 10.11 13.19 -9.28
N PHE A 6 9.20 12.33 -8.83
CA PHE A 6 9.40 11.43 -7.69
C PHE A 6 10.63 10.54 -7.89
N ARG A 7 10.73 9.89 -9.05
CA ARG A 7 11.86 9.00 -9.36
C ARG A 7 13.20 9.74 -9.38
N LYS A 8 13.22 10.99 -9.87
CA LYS A 8 14.44 11.82 -9.84
C LYS A 8 14.85 12.15 -8.40
N GLU A 9 13.92 12.52 -7.54
CA GLU A 9 14.21 12.85 -6.14
C GLU A 9 14.81 11.68 -5.37
N ILE A 10 14.23 10.49 -5.47
CA ILE A 10 14.80 9.30 -4.82
C ILE A 10 16.14 8.88 -5.42
N SER A 11 16.31 8.99 -6.76
CA SER A 11 17.57 8.62 -7.42
C SER A 11 18.70 9.60 -7.11
N SER A 12 18.42 10.85 -6.77
CA SER A 12 19.42 11.84 -6.36
C SER A 12 19.89 11.69 -4.91
N ASN A 13 19.36 10.70 -4.19
CA ASN A 13 19.62 10.44 -2.75
C ASN A 13 19.33 11.63 -1.83
N ASN A 14 18.46 12.55 -2.28
CA ASN A 14 18.09 13.73 -1.51
C ASN A 14 17.01 13.43 -0.44
N VAL A 15 16.25 12.34 -0.62
CA VAL A 15 15.15 11.94 0.27
C VAL A 15 15.21 10.42 0.46
N SER A 16 15.19 9.97 1.72
CA SER A 16 15.03 8.54 2.05
C SER A 16 13.59 8.11 1.76
N VAL A 17 13.46 6.97 1.07
CA VAL A 17 12.13 6.35 0.82
C VAL A 17 11.45 5.99 2.14
N LYS A 18 12.23 5.59 3.14
CA LYS A 18 11.72 5.31 4.48
C LYS A 18 11.11 6.54 5.15
N GLU A 19 11.76 7.71 5.08
CA GLU A 19 11.22 8.96 5.62
C GLU A 19 9.95 9.37 4.90
N LEU A 20 9.93 9.27 3.57
CA LEU A 20 8.74 9.54 2.77
C LEU A 20 7.56 8.65 3.18
N VAL A 21 7.79 7.35 3.41
CA VAL A 21 6.75 6.42 3.85
C VAL A 21 6.23 6.77 5.24
N ILE A 22 7.09 7.21 6.16
CA ILE A 22 6.68 7.69 7.49
C ILE A 22 5.76 8.91 7.37
N ASP A 23 6.12 9.88 6.54
CA ASP A 23 5.32 11.10 6.30
C ASP A 23 3.96 10.78 5.68
N ILE A 24 3.92 9.81 4.76
CA ILE A 24 2.66 9.37 4.16
C ILE A 24 1.75 8.75 5.22
N PHE A 25 2.27 7.86 6.08
CA PHE A 25 1.46 7.27 7.14
C PHE A 25 0.99 8.30 8.18
N ALA A 26 1.80 9.29 8.51
CA ALA A 26 1.36 10.38 9.37
C ALA A 26 0.16 11.14 8.78
N LYS A 27 0.15 11.38 7.46
CA LYS A 27 -0.98 12.00 6.76
C LYS A 27 -2.20 11.08 6.69
N ILE A 28 -2.01 9.77 6.50
CA ILE A 28 -3.09 8.78 6.54
C ILE A 28 -3.72 8.77 7.93
N ASP A 29 -2.91 8.62 8.98
CA ASP A 29 -3.40 8.59 10.36
C ASP A 29 -4.18 9.86 10.76
N GLN A 30 -3.79 11.02 10.20
CA GLN A 30 -4.46 12.29 10.47
C GLN A 30 -5.82 12.43 9.76
N LYS A 31 -5.93 11.92 8.52
CA LYS A 31 -7.07 12.20 7.65
C LYS A 31 -8.03 11.02 7.48
N ASP A 32 -7.54 9.80 7.61
CA ASP A 32 -8.33 8.61 7.27
C ASP A 32 -9.40 8.29 8.30
N THR A 33 -9.30 8.82 9.51
CA THR A 33 -10.36 8.74 10.54
C THR A 33 -11.68 9.38 10.09
N GLU A 34 -11.62 10.38 9.20
CA GLU A 34 -12.80 11.05 8.64
C GLU A 34 -13.22 10.42 7.31
N ILE A 35 -12.26 9.89 6.53
CA ILE A 35 -12.49 9.43 5.16
C ILE A 35 -12.80 7.93 5.11
N ASN A 36 -12.20 7.13 6.00
CA ASN A 36 -12.28 5.66 6.03
C ASN A 36 -11.88 5.00 4.69
N SER A 37 -10.85 5.52 4.04
CA SER A 37 -10.36 5.00 2.78
C SER A 37 -9.57 3.69 2.91
N TYR A 38 -9.02 3.41 4.11
CA TYR A 38 -8.29 2.18 4.39
C TYR A 38 -9.07 1.26 5.35
N ILE A 39 -9.16 -0.03 5.01
CA ILE A 39 -9.60 -1.08 5.93
C ILE A 39 -8.47 -1.43 6.90
N CYS A 40 -7.25 -1.52 6.39
CA CYS A 40 -6.05 -1.66 7.22
C CYS A 40 -4.83 -1.07 6.53
N THR A 41 -3.88 -0.57 7.33
CA THR A 41 -2.58 -0.10 6.87
C THR A 41 -1.51 -1.16 7.09
N THR A 42 -0.49 -1.19 6.23
CA THR A 42 0.61 -2.17 6.27
C THR A 42 1.96 -1.52 6.63
N LYS A 43 2.00 -0.73 7.71
CA LYS A 43 3.16 0.08 8.10
C LYS A 43 4.48 -0.70 8.17
N ASN A 44 4.45 -1.91 8.74
CA ASN A 44 5.66 -2.73 8.88
C ASN A 44 6.16 -3.25 7.53
N ILE A 45 5.24 -3.68 6.65
CA ILE A 45 5.58 -4.14 5.30
C ILE A 45 6.15 -2.98 4.49
N ALA A 46 5.47 -1.84 4.50
CA ALA A 46 5.90 -0.63 3.80
C ALA A 46 7.29 -0.17 4.24
N ARG A 47 7.57 -0.18 5.55
CA ARG A 47 8.89 0.18 6.09
C ARG A 47 9.98 -0.77 5.60
N ALA A 48 9.75 -2.08 5.64
CA ALA A 48 10.72 -3.06 5.17
C ALA A 48 10.99 -2.92 3.66
N GLN A 49 9.95 -2.69 2.87
CA GLN A 49 10.07 -2.43 1.43
C GLN A 49 10.86 -1.14 1.16
N ALA A 50 10.57 -0.07 1.89
CA ALA A 50 11.27 1.21 1.76
C ALA A 50 12.77 1.09 2.12
N GLU A 51 13.09 0.41 3.21
CA GLU A 51 14.48 0.14 3.61
C GLU A 51 15.26 -0.67 2.54
N ASN A 52 14.59 -1.58 1.85
CA ASN A 52 15.22 -2.31 0.74
C ASN A 52 15.52 -1.37 -0.44
N ILE A 53 14.63 -0.46 -0.78
CA ILE A 53 14.88 0.53 -1.84
C ILE A 53 16.01 1.49 -1.45
N ASP A 54 16.02 1.98 -0.21
CA ASP A 54 17.10 2.85 0.28
C ASP A 54 18.47 2.14 0.21
N LYS A 55 18.55 0.84 0.51
CA LYS A 55 19.78 0.06 0.34
C LYS A 55 20.24 -0.03 -1.12
N LEU A 56 19.30 -0.25 -2.07
CA LEU A 56 19.63 -0.26 -3.49
C LEU A 56 20.21 1.10 -3.95
N ILE A 57 19.63 2.21 -3.45
CA ILE A 57 20.12 3.57 -3.74
C ILE A 57 21.52 3.76 -3.18
N GLN A 58 21.76 3.41 -1.92
CA GLN A 58 23.06 3.52 -1.26
C GLN A 58 24.16 2.71 -1.95
N ASN A 59 23.82 1.53 -2.47
CA ASN A 59 24.74 0.66 -3.19
C ASN A 59 24.93 1.05 -4.67
N ASN A 60 24.30 2.13 -5.15
CA ASN A 60 24.25 2.51 -6.56
C ASN A 60 23.76 1.39 -7.50
N GLU A 61 22.86 0.54 -7.01
CA GLU A 61 22.26 -0.54 -7.79
C GLU A 61 21.15 -0.02 -8.72
N LYS A 62 20.87 -0.79 -9.78
CA LYS A 62 19.79 -0.44 -10.73
C LYS A 62 18.44 -0.51 -10.03
N LEU A 63 17.75 0.62 -9.94
CA LEU A 63 16.43 0.69 -9.34
C LEU A 63 15.35 0.04 -10.22
N PRO A 64 14.44 -0.76 -9.63
CA PRO A 64 13.25 -1.25 -10.31
C PRO A 64 12.35 -0.11 -10.82
N LEU A 65 11.44 -0.45 -11.75
CA LEU A 65 10.60 0.57 -12.42
C LEU A 65 9.78 1.43 -11.44
N LEU A 66 9.19 0.80 -10.42
CA LEU A 66 8.32 1.44 -9.43
C LEU A 66 9.04 1.65 -8.08
N ALA A 67 10.38 1.70 -8.08
CA ALA A 67 11.16 1.83 -6.84
C ALA A 67 10.62 2.96 -5.95
N GLY A 68 10.22 2.61 -4.73
CA GLY A 68 9.74 3.55 -3.73
C GLY A 68 8.32 4.10 -3.95
N MET A 69 7.64 3.75 -5.05
CA MET A 69 6.30 4.25 -5.35
C MET A 69 5.27 3.75 -4.33
N PRO A 70 4.61 4.64 -3.58
CA PRO A 70 3.59 4.24 -2.61
C PRO A 70 2.29 3.84 -3.33
N ILE A 71 1.78 2.65 -3.02
CA ILE A 71 0.57 2.09 -3.63
C ILE A 71 -0.35 1.54 -2.55
N ALA A 72 -1.64 1.84 -2.65
CA ALA A 72 -2.69 1.17 -1.89
C ALA A 72 -3.36 0.10 -2.76
N ILE A 73 -3.73 -1.02 -2.15
CA ILE A 73 -4.33 -2.18 -2.83
C ILE A 73 -5.77 -2.34 -2.37
N LYS A 74 -6.69 -2.45 -3.31
CA LYS A 74 -8.10 -2.70 -3.00
C LYS A 74 -8.25 -4.01 -2.21
N ASP A 75 -9.11 -4.01 -1.17
CA ASP A 75 -9.18 -5.13 -0.22
C ASP A 75 -9.87 -6.40 -0.74
N ASN A 76 -10.17 -6.48 -2.02
CA ASN A 76 -10.53 -7.71 -2.72
C ASN A 76 -9.35 -8.36 -3.47
N ILE A 77 -8.14 -7.79 -3.39
CA ILE A 77 -6.92 -8.32 -4.01
C ILE A 77 -6.08 -8.99 -2.92
N CYS A 78 -5.85 -10.30 -3.05
CA CYS A 78 -5.06 -11.07 -2.09
C CYS A 78 -3.64 -10.52 -1.99
N THR A 79 -3.26 -10.15 -0.77
CA THR A 79 -1.91 -9.72 -0.41
C THR A 79 -1.40 -10.66 0.68
N LYS A 80 -0.36 -11.42 0.39
CA LYS A 80 0.12 -12.50 1.26
C LYS A 80 0.44 -12.01 2.67
N GLY A 81 -0.13 -12.69 3.67
CA GLY A 81 0.05 -12.37 5.07
C GLY A 81 -0.72 -11.14 5.56
N VAL A 82 -1.55 -10.54 4.71
CA VAL A 82 -2.40 -9.39 5.05
C VAL A 82 -3.86 -9.80 5.00
N ALA A 83 -4.67 -9.27 5.91
CA ALA A 83 -6.12 -9.47 5.89
C ALA A 83 -6.68 -9.00 4.54
N THR A 84 -7.56 -9.81 3.94
CA THR A 84 -8.22 -9.52 2.67
C THR A 84 -9.70 -9.85 2.82
N THR A 85 -10.48 -8.84 3.23
CA THR A 85 -11.82 -9.03 3.77
C THR A 85 -12.93 -8.79 2.75
N CYS A 86 -12.62 -8.22 1.60
CA CYS A 86 -13.62 -7.73 0.63
C CYS A 86 -14.65 -6.79 1.27
N ALA A 87 -14.27 -6.06 2.33
CA ALA A 87 -15.15 -5.24 3.16
C ALA A 87 -16.37 -5.99 3.72
N SER A 88 -16.24 -7.32 3.98
CA SER A 88 -17.29 -8.19 4.46
C SER A 88 -16.99 -8.77 5.84
N LYS A 89 -18.01 -8.86 6.69
CA LYS A 89 -17.93 -9.58 7.99
C LYS A 89 -17.57 -11.06 7.81
N MET A 90 -17.98 -11.67 6.70
CA MET A 90 -17.72 -13.08 6.42
C MET A 90 -16.23 -13.41 6.30
N LEU A 91 -15.44 -12.47 5.77
CA LEU A 91 -14.00 -12.62 5.57
C LEU A 91 -13.16 -11.83 6.57
N LYS A 92 -13.74 -11.31 7.66
CA LYS A 92 -13.04 -10.46 8.64
C LYS A 92 -11.73 -11.05 9.17
N SER A 93 -11.67 -12.36 9.33
CA SER A 93 -10.48 -13.08 9.84
C SER A 93 -9.63 -13.73 8.73
N PHE A 94 -9.99 -13.54 7.46
CA PHE A 94 -9.26 -14.16 6.36
C PHE A 94 -7.96 -13.41 6.10
N VAL A 95 -6.84 -14.08 6.37
CA VAL A 95 -5.50 -13.64 5.99
C VAL A 95 -5.07 -14.42 4.76
N ALA A 96 -4.77 -13.70 3.67
CA ALA A 96 -4.44 -14.32 2.40
C ALA A 96 -3.15 -15.17 2.50
N PRO A 97 -3.20 -16.49 2.21
CA PRO A 97 -2.03 -17.36 2.26
C PRO A 97 -1.11 -17.22 1.04
N TYR A 98 -1.56 -16.52 0.02
CA TYR A 98 -0.84 -16.32 -1.25
C TYR A 98 -0.93 -14.86 -1.70
N GLU A 99 0.00 -14.50 -2.59
CA GLU A 99 0.05 -13.20 -3.25
C GLU A 99 -0.70 -13.25 -4.58
N SER A 100 -1.51 -12.23 -4.89
CA SER A 100 -2.10 -12.13 -6.22
C SER A 100 -1.02 -11.87 -7.28
N THR A 101 -1.26 -12.30 -8.52
CA THR A 101 -0.32 -12.04 -9.62
C THR A 101 -0.10 -10.54 -9.84
N ALA A 102 -1.15 -9.73 -9.68
CA ALA A 102 -1.06 -8.29 -9.86
C ALA A 102 -0.18 -7.64 -8.78
N SER A 103 -0.45 -7.89 -7.49
CA SER A 103 0.33 -7.32 -6.40
C SER A 103 1.77 -7.86 -6.38
N SER A 104 1.99 -9.15 -6.70
CA SER A 104 3.34 -9.72 -6.86
C SER A 104 4.18 -8.94 -7.88
N LYS A 105 3.60 -8.58 -9.04
CA LYS A 105 4.29 -7.77 -10.05
C LYS A 105 4.60 -6.35 -9.57
N LEU A 106 3.71 -5.74 -8.77
CA LEU A 106 3.96 -4.43 -8.17
C LEU A 106 5.15 -4.48 -7.21
N TRP A 107 5.17 -5.46 -6.31
CA TRP A 107 6.27 -5.61 -5.33
C TRP A 107 7.60 -5.94 -6.00
N SER A 108 7.62 -6.83 -6.99
CA SER A 108 8.83 -7.14 -7.76
C SER A 108 9.34 -5.93 -8.57
N SER A 109 8.45 -4.99 -8.89
CA SER A 109 8.81 -3.72 -9.53
C SER A 109 9.25 -2.63 -8.54
N GLY A 110 9.29 -2.93 -7.23
CA GLY A 110 9.78 -2.03 -6.18
C GLY A 110 8.75 -1.08 -5.58
N ALA A 111 7.45 -1.31 -5.79
CA ALA A 111 6.39 -0.55 -5.17
C ALA A 111 6.28 -0.81 -3.65
N ILE A 112 5.77 0.16 -2.92
CA ILE A 112 5.58 0.14 -1.47
C ILE A 112 4.10 -0.04 -1.15
N CYS A 113 3.77 -1.10 -0.41
CA CYS A 113 2.40 -1.38 0.02
C CYS A 113 1.99 -0.50 1.21
N LEU A 114 1.08 0.44 1.02
CA LEU A 114 0.57 1.29 2.11
C LEU A 114 -0.53 0.62 2.92
N GLY A 115 -1.32 -0.27 2.30
CA GLY A 115 -2.45 -0.92 2.95
C GLY A 115 -3.53 -1.37 1.99
N LYS A 116 -4.65 -1.78 2.58
CA LYS A 116 -5.83 -2.29 1.89
C LYS A 116 -6.93 -1.23 1.90
N THR A 117 -7.36 -0.81 0.70
CA THR A 117 -8.39 0.22 0.57
C THR A 117 -9.80 -0.34 0.67
N ASN A 118 -10.69 0.50 1.19
CA ASN A 118 -12.08 0.23 1.35
C ASN A 118 -12.81 0.07 0.00
N LEU A 119 -13.98 -0.58 0.04
CA LEU A 119 -14.79 -0.89 -1.13
C LEU A 119 -16.20 -1.27 -0.69
N ASP A 120 -17.15 -1.31 -1.61
CA ASP A 120 -18.43 -1.98 -1.38
C ASP A 120 -18.24 -3.47 -1.12
N GLU A 121 -19.06 -4.06 -0.25
CA GLU A 121 -18.96 -5.47 0.12
C GLU A 121 -18.90 -6.36 -1.14
N PHE A 122 -17.86 -7.20 -1.22
CA PHE A 122 -17.53 -8.06 -2.39
C PHE A 122 -17.43 -7.29 -3.72
N ALA A 123 -17.14 -5.99 -3.69
CA ALA A 123 -17.07 -5.10 -4.86
C ALA A 123 -18.41 -5.01 -5.63
N MET A 124 -19.53 -5.24 -4.96
CA MET A 124 -20.88 -5.17 -5.55
C MET A 124 -21.56 -3.84 -5.21
N GLY A 125 -21.05 -2.76 -5.76
CA GLY A 125 -21.58 -1.41 -5.58
C GLY A 125 -20.72 -0.37 -6.29
N SER A 126 -21.05 0.92 -6.10
CA SER A 126 -20.40 2.04 -6.80
C SER A 126 -19.98 3.19 -5.90
N SER A 127 -20.31 3.15 -4.60
CA SER A 127 -20.17 4.31 -3.70
C SER A 127 -19.43 3.99 -2.38
N THR A 128 -19.09 2.73 -2.13
CA THR A 128 -18.47 2.23 -0.89
C THR A 128 -19.39 2.32 0.34
N GLU A 129 -20.70 2.49 0.13
CA GLU A 129 -21.69 2.62 1.21
C GLU A 129 -22.02 1.31 1.92
N THR A 130 -21.80 0.17 1.27
CA THR A 130 -22.11 -1.17 1.83
C THR A 130 -20.95 -1.79 2.59
N SER A 131 -19.84 -1.07 2.75
CA SER A 131 -18.66 -1.55 3.46
C SER A 131 -18.92 -1.75 4.95
N VAL A 132 -18.57 -2.92 5.48
CA VAL A 132 -18.63 -3.19 6.92
C VAL A 132 -17.69 -2.30 7.75
N SER A 133 -16.66 -1.75 7.12
CA SER A 133 -15.70 -0.85 7.77
C SER A 133 -16.26 0.55 8.03
N LEU A 134 -17.42 0.90 7.47
CA LEU A 134 -18.11 2.16 7.71
C LEU A 134 -19.06 2.12 8.91
N GLY A 135 -19.15 0.99 9.62
CA GLY A 135 -19.91 0.90 10.89
C GLY A 135 -21.42 0.74 10.75
N TYR A 136 -21.91 0.27 9.62
CA TYR A 136 -23.31 -0.13 9.44
C TYR A 136 -23.56 -1.58 9.89
#